data_0bca719099c73495b327c30a83dcd6a9
#
_entry.id   0bca719099c73495b327c30a83dcd6a9
#
_cell.length_a   1.000
_cell.length_b   1.000
_cell.length_c   1.000
_cell.angle_alpha   90.00
_cell.angle_beta   90.00
_cell.angle_gamma   90.00
#
_symmetry.space_group_name_H-M   'P 1'
#
loop_
_entity.id
_entity.type
_entity.pdbx_description
1 polymer ?
#
loop_
_entity_poly.entity_id
_entity_poly.type
_entity_poly.pdbx_seq_one_letter_code
_entity_poly.pdbx_strand_id
1 'polypeptide(L)'
;MIKVFECLGVQTFEKDGKKGTNIYYSESFDDSEKNCSGVKCNHLFTYKNITVPKPGERFKAMYSLGFDFKNQRNIPILEEICIVSFNK
;
A
#
# COMPACT_ATOMS: atom_id res chain seq x y z
N MET A 1 12.61 7.10 -5.01
CA MET A 1 12.40 5.96 -5.91
C MET A 1 11.04 5.32 -5.63
N ILE A 2 10.30 5.04 -6.67
CA ILE A 2 8.97 4.46 -6.53
C ILE A 2 9.08 2.94 -6.62
N LYS A 3 8.56 2.25 -5.61
CA LYS A 3 8.57 0.79 -5.60
C LYS A 3 7.30 0.25 -6.24
N VAL A 4 7.43 -0.88 -6.88
CA VAL A 4 6.31 -1.62 -7.41
C VAL A 4 5.99 -2.76 -6.46
N PHE A 5 4.74 -2.85 -6.06
CA PHE A 5 4.26 -3.87 -5.15
C PHE A 5 3.37 -4.85 -5.90
N GLU A 6 3.29 -6.06 -5.40
CA GLU A 6 2.35 -7.04 -5.94
C GLU A 6 1.21 -7.23 -4.95
N CYS A 7 -0.02 -7.04 -5.42
CA CYS A 7 -1.19 -7.18 -4.57
C CYS A 7 -1.44 -8.65 -4.27
N LEU A 8 -1.57 -8.97 -2.99
CA LEU A 8 -1.85 -10.33 -2.55
C LEU A 8 -3.30 -10.51 -2.17
N GLY A 9 -3.95 -9.46 -1.69
CA GLY A 9 -5.34 -9.55 -1.30
C GLY A 9 -5.86 -8.17 -0.93
N VAL A 10 -7.18 -8.06 -0.90
CA VAL A 10 -7.85 -6.81 -0.57
C VAL A 10 -8.99 -7.13 0.38
N GLN A 11 -9.09 -6.34 1.43
CA GLN A 11 -10.18 -6.48 2.39
C GLN A 11 -10.87 -5.14 2.54
N THR A 12 -12.17 -5.11 2.35
CA THR A 12 -12.95 -3.91 2.60
C THR A 12 -13.73 -4.08 3.89
N PHE A 13 -13.95 -2.96 4.55
CA PHE A 13 -14.72 -2.99 5.79
C PHE A 13 -15.40 -1.65 5.99
N GLU A 14 -16.34 -1.63 6.89
CA GLU A 14 -17.07 -0.41 7.21
C GLU A 14 -17.05 -0.22 8.71
N LYS A 15 -16.72 0.99 9.14
CA LYS A 15 -16.69 1.32 10.55
C LYS A 15 -17.22 2.72 10.73
N ASP A 16 -18.23 2.86 11.60
CA ASP A 16 -18.85 4.17 11.91
C ASP A 16 -19.31 4.90 10.65
N GLY A 17 -19.86 4.16 9.70
CA GLY A 17 -20.35 4.73 8.46
C GLY A 17 -19.28 5.05 7.43
N LYS A 18 -18.01 4.73 7.73
CA LYS A 18 -16.91 4.97 6.80
C LYS A 18 -16.44 3.64 6.24
N LYS A 19 -16.22 3.63 4.94
CA LYS A 19 -15.68 2.45 4.28
C LYS A 19 -14.17 2.57 4.18
N GLY A 20 -13.48 1.50 4.56
CA GLY A 20 -12.04 1.45 4.47
C GLY A 20 -11.59 0.25 3.68
N THR A 21 -10.36 0.30 3.21
CA THR A 21 -9.79 -0.77 2.42
C THR A 21 -8.38 -1.07 2.91
N ASN A 22 -8.12 -2.34 3.16
CA ASN A 22 -6.77 -2.85 3.41
C ASN A 22 -6.29 -3.55 2.15
N ILE A 23 -5.11 -3.17 1.70
CA ILE A 23 -4.49 -3.78 0.53
C ILE A 23 -3.24 -4.50 1.01
N TYR A 24 -3.25 -5.82 0.93
CA TYR A 24 -2.09 -6.64 1.32
C TYR A 24 -1.21 -6.84 0.12
N TYR A 25 0.09 -6.65 0.31
CA TYR A 25 1.03 -6.69 -0.81
C TYR A 25 2.36 -7.27 -0.40
N SER A 26 3.13 -7.65 -1.42
CA SER A 26 4.50 -8.08 -1.23
C SER A 26 5.44 -7.11 -1.93
N GLU A 27 6.65 -7.00 -1.40
CA GLU A 27 7.69 -6.18 -2.00
C GLU A 27 9.03 -6.84 -1.80
N SER A 28 9.98 -6.48 -2.65
CA SER A 28 11.33 -7.01 -2.55
C SER A 28 12.07 -6.37 -1.39
N PHE A 29 13.02 -7.11 -0.83
CA PHE A 29 13.92 -6.53 0.15
C PHE A 29 14.86 -5.54 -0.53
N ASP A 30 15.23 -4.49 0.19
CA ASP A 30 16.20 -3.53 -0.31
C ASP A 30 17.60 -4.12 -0.28
N ASP A 31 18.49 -3.57 -1.10
CA ASP A 31 19.87 -4.00 -1.11
C ASP A 31 20.56 -3.80 0.22
N SER A 32 20.08 -2.83 1.00
CA SER A 32 20.63 -2.57 2.33
C SER A 32 20.18 -3.59 3.36
N GLU A 33 19.15 -4.36 3.07
CA GLU A 33 18.64 -5.36 3.99
C GLU A 33 19.38 -6.67 3.73
N LYS A 34 20.06 -7.16 4.76
CA LYS A 34 20.90 -8.34 4.64
C LYS A 34 20.28 -9.52 5.38
N ASN A 35 20.74 -10.69 5.04
CA ASN A 35 20.27 -11.93 5.66
C ASN A 35 18.78 -12.15 5.44
N CYS A 36 18.30 -11.70 4.29
CA CYS A 36 16.87 -11.82 3.93
C CYS A 36 16.74 -12.67 2.69
N SER A 37 15.68 -13.43 2.65
CA SER A 37 15.34 -14.20 1.44
C SER A 37 13.84 -14.13 1.27
N GLY A 38 13.38 -14.23 0.01
CA GLY A 38 11.97 -14.14 -0.29
C GLY A 38 11.52 -12.71 -0.47
N VAL A 39 10.33 -12.40 0.03
CA VAL A 39 9.75 -11.07 -0.10
C VAL A 39 9.16 -10.64 1.23
N LYS A 40 9.05 -9.33 1.41
CA LYS A 40 8.31 -8.79 2.54
C LYS A 40 6.83 -8.77 2.24
N CYS A 41 6.03 -8.93 3.27
CA CYS A 41 4.58 -8.78 3.17
C CYS A 41 4.14 -7.69 4.12
N ASN A 42 3.24 -6.84 3.65
CA ASN A 42 2.74 -5.74 4.47
C ASN A 42 1.37 -5.34 3.94
N HIS A 43 0.80 -4.27 4.49
CA HIS A 43 -0.49 -3.82 4.00
C HIS A 43 -0.56 -2.29 4.03
N LEU A 44 -1.41 -1.76 3.17
CA LEU A 44 -1.76 -0.36 3.13
C LEU A 44 -3.22 -0.21 3.53
N PHE A 45 -3.53 0.91 4.15
CA PHE A 45 -4.88 1.17 4.58
C PHE A 45 -5.32 2.54 4.10
N THR A 46 -6.55 2.66 3.64
CA THR A 46 -7.09 3.95 3.23
C THR A 46 -8.59 3.99 3.41
N TYR A 47 -9.09 5.18 3.75
CA TYR A 47 -10.52 5.46 3.71
C TYR A 47 -10.93 6.16 2.40
N LYS A 48 -9.96 6.51 1.57
CA LYS A 48 -10.25 7.23 0.34
C LYS A 48 -10.81 6.30 -0.70
N ASN A 49 -11.64 6.86 -1.56
CA ASN A 49 -12.20 6.11 -2.67
C ASN A 49 -11.21 6.20 -3.84
N ILE A 50 -10.26 5.28 -3.85
CA ILE A 50 -9.22 5.27 -4.87
C ILE A 50 -9.26 3.96 -5.63
N THR A 51 -8.53 3.91 -6.73
CA THR A 51 -8.40 2.69 -7.50
C THR A 51 -7.71 1.63 -6.63
N VAL A 52 -8.31 0.44 -6.59
CA VAL A 52 -7.81 -0.65 -5.78
C VAL A 52 -7.32 -1.76 -6.71
N PRO A 53 -6.10 -2.27 -6.52
CA PRO A 53 -5.60 -3.36 -7.35
C PRO A 53 -6.31 -4.66 -7.00
N LYS A 54 -6.33 -5.56 -7.95
CA LYS A 54 -6.85 -6.91 -7.73
C LYS A 54 -5.70 -7.84 -7.35
N PRO A 55 -5.99 -8.93 -6.64
CA PRO A 55 -4.93 -9.89 -6.31
C PRO A 55 -4.19 -10.33 -7.58
N GLY A 56 -2.87 -10.30 -7.50
CA GLY A 56 -2.01 -10.63 -8.63
C GLY A 56 -1.57 -9.45 -9.46
N GLU A 57 -2.23 -8.30 -9.31
CA GLU A 57 -1.83 -7.11 -10.04
C GLU A 57 -0.68 -6.41 -9.33
N ARG A 58 0.14 -5.74 -10.12
CA ARG A 58 1.22 -4.92 -9.58
C ARG A 58 0.79 -3.47 -9.58
N PHE A 59 1.27 -2.74 -8.59
CA PHE A 59 0.85 -1.36 -8.45
C PHE A 59 1.95 -0.53 -7.81
N LYS A 60 1.83 0.78 -7.98
CA LYS A 60 2.65 1.77 -7.31
C LYS A 60 1.74 2.58 -6.40
N ALA A 61 2.24 2.92 -5.23
CA ALA A 61 1.50 3.73 -4.28
C ALA A 61 2.11 5.11 -4.21
N MET A 62 1.25 6.12 -4.22
CA MET A 62 1.67 7.51 -4.14
C MET A 62 1.18 8.09 -2.83
N TYR A 63 2.08 8.73 -2.10
CA TYR A 63 1.81 9.27 -0.78
C TYR A 63 1.98 10.77 -0.74
N SER A 64 1.25 11.40 0.15
CA SER A 64 1.53 12.77 0.54
C SER A 64 1.90 12.77 2.01
N LEU A 65 2.38 13.89 2.50
CA LEU A 65 2.70 14.03 3.92
C LEU A 65 1.55 14.71 4.62
N GLY A 66 1.09 14.06 5.68
CA GLY A 66 0.14 14.68 6.58
C GLY A 66 0.79 14.86 7.93
N PHE A 67 0.07 15.49 8.84
CA PHE A 67 0.59 15.71 10.18
C PHE A 67 -0.37 15.10 11.20
N ASP A 68 0.19 14.27 12.06
CA ASP A 68 -0.55 13.66 13.16
C ASP A 68 -0.39 14.54 14.39
N PHE A 69 -1.43 15.36 14.67
CA PHE A 69 -1.37 16.31 15.78
C PHE A 69 -1.31 15.60 17.13
N LYS A 70 -1.89 14.43 17.20
CA LYS A 70 -1.91 13.69 18.46
C LYS A 70 -0.52 13.24 18.87
N ASN A 71 0.27 12.76 17.92
CA ASN A 71 1.62 12.29 18.17
C ASN A 71 2.67 13.29 17.71
N GLN A 72 2.24 14.40 17.14
CA GLN A 72 3.11 15.49 16.69
C GLN A 72 4.21 15.00 15.75
N ARG A 73 3.80 14.31 14.70
CA ARG A 73 4.75 13.81 13.72
C ARG A 73 4.12 13.80 12.35
N ASN A 74 4.98 13.81 11.34
CA ASN A 74 4.53 13.65 9.96
C ASN A 74 4.23 12.19 9.69
N ILE A 75 3.14 11.95 8.98
CA ILE A 75 2.77 10.60 8.61
C ILE A 75 2.53 10.55 7.10
N PRO A 76 2.84 9.43 6.45
CA PRO A 76 2.50 9.26 5.05
C PRO A 76 1.00 8.98 4.90
N ILE A 77 0.39 9.64 3.94
CA ILE A 77 -1.02 9.43 3.63
C ILE A 77 -1.10 8.90 2.21
N LEU A 78 -1.74 7.75 2.06
CA LEU A 78 -1.92 7.15 0.75
C LEU A 78 -2.90 7.99 -0.06
N GLU A 79 -2.43 8.55 -1.18
CA GLU A 79 -3.25 9.42 -2.01
C GLU A 79 -3.81 8.69 -3.20
N GLU A 80 -3.02 7.82 -3.81
CA GLU A 80 -3.40 7.25 -5.08
C GLU A 80 -2.63 5.96 -5.33
N ILE A 81 -3.26 5.04 -6.05
CA ILE A 81 -2.62 3.81 -6.49
C ILE A 81 -2.68 3.76 -8.01
N CYS A 82 -1.53 3.50 -8.59
CA CYS A 82 -1.40 3.38 -10.04
C CYS A 82 -1.14 1.92 -10.37
N ILE A 83 -2.04 1.31 -11.10
CA ILE A 83 -1.90 -0.09 -11.48
C ILE A 83 -0.86 -0.20 -12.59
N VAL A 84 0.11 -1.06 -12.36
CA VAL A 84 1.15 -1.35 -13.34
C VAL A 84 0.82 -2.72 -13.90
N SER A 85 0.16 -2.76 -15.02
CA SER A 85 -0.29 -4.02 -15.59
C SER A 85 0.82 -4.66 -16.40
N PHE A 86 1.14 -5.91 -16.10
CA PHE A 86 2.07 -6.67 -16.90
C PHE A 86 1.37 -7.87 -17.44
N ASN A 87 1.31 -7.90 -18.71
CA ASN A 87 0.83 -9.10 -19.32
C ASN A 87 1.97 -10.02 -19.47
N LYS A 88 1.97 -10.78 -18.99
CA LYS A 88 2.94 -11.57 -19.05
C LYS A 88 3.06 -12.33 -19.78
#